data_a5b535ba04a89c0e14be209c0a56925b
#
_entry.id   a5b535ba04a89c0e14be209c0a56925b
#
_cell.length_a   1.000
_cell.length_b   1.000
_cell.length_c   1.000
_cell.angle_alpha   90.00
_cell.angle_beta   90.00
_cell.angle_gamma   90.00
#
_symmetry.space_group_name_H-M   'P 1'
#
loop_
_entity.id
_entity.type
_entity.pdbx_description
1 polymer ?
#
loop_
_entity_poly.entity_id
_entity_poly.type
_entity_poly.pdbx_seq_one_letter_code
_entity_poly.pdbx_strand_id
1 'polypeptide(L)'
;MKRYLSAFFCTALLLSSISTFAWGPTGHDVVASIAEQHLTKKARKALDELLEGKSIVYYSSWMDSIQNSPYWKGGYDKTKTWHYANVDKGHTYQTMEKNEAGDVVTALTFITNEMKNNYANLTDSVKVDYVKMIVHMVGDLHCPMHAGRKSDRGGNGTKVKWFGQPTSLHSVWDSKIVDSARRWSYSEWTENLDRTSKQFKKSVMCGTYEEWFTETVEGAASIYNYVENLKGETPNLSYQFVYDFSPLLEDRLLTGGYRLAYVLNSIFN
;
A
#
# COMPACT_ATOMS: atom_id res chain seq x y z
N MET A 1 -59.15 13.08 -28.07
CA MET A 1 -57.86 12.42 -28.33
C MET A 1 -56.87 12.93 -27.30
N LYS A 2 -56.59 12.19 -26.25
CA LYS A 2 -55.58 12.53 -25.21
C LYS A 2 -54.28 11.79 -25.55
N ARG A 3 -53.23 12.57 -25.85
CA ARG A 3 -51.86 12.07 -26.09
C ARG A 3 -51.18 11.86 -24.71
N TYR A 4 -50.85 10.62 -24.35
CA TYR A 4 -49.98 10.32 -23.21
C TYR A 4 -48.52 10.43 -23.68
N LEU A 5 -47.78 11.36 -23.13
CA LEU A 5 -46.32 11.45 -23.24
C LEU A 5 -45.72 10.51 -22.21
N SER A 6 -45.16 9.38 -22.66
CA SER A 6 -44.35 8.51 -21.82
C SER A 6 -42.95 9.09 -21.70
N ALA A 7 -42.61 9.59 -20.53
CA ALA A 7 -41.26 10.01 -20.21
C ALA A 7 -40.42 8.74 -19.88
N PHE A 8 -39.49 8.39 -20.77
CA PHE A 8 -38.48 7.37 -20.52
C PHE A 8 -37.43 8.00 -19.60
N PHE A 9 -37.39 7.57 -18.33
CA PHE A 9 -36.32 7.90 -17.39
C PHE A 9 -35.17 6.94 -17.67
N CYS A 10 -34.19 7.40 -18.44
CA CYS A 10 -32.91 6.70 -18.60
C CYS A 10 -32.07 6.89 -17.32
N THR A 11 -32.12 5.91 -16.40
CA THR A 11 -31.21 5.86 -15.26
C THR A 11 -29.84 5.45 -15.80
N ALA A 12 -28.98 6.42 -16.06
CA ALA A 12 -27.57 6.18 -16.29
C ALA A 12 -26.96 5.66 -14.99
N LEU A 13 -26.71 4.36 -14.89
CA LEU A 13 -25.81 3.80 -13.88
C LEU A 13 -24.42 4.36 -14.17
N LEU A 14 -24.01 5.37 -13.44
CA LEU A 14 -22.62 5.78 -13.32
C LEU A 14 -21.88 4.61 -12.62
N LEU A 15 -21.30 3.73 -13.41
CA LEU A 15 -20.25 2.83 -12.96
C LEU A 15 -19.06 3.73 -12.60
N SER A 16 -19.03 4.23 -11.37
CA SER A 16 -17.83 4.78 -10.81
C SER A 16 -16.82 3.64 -10.77
N SER A 17 -15.79 3.72 -11.62
CA SER A 17 -14.59 2.91 -11.50
C SER A 17 -14.00 3.20 -10.12
N ILE A 18 -14.22 2.30 -9.17
CA ILE A 18 -13.56 2.36 -7.87
C ILE A 18 -12.10 2.06 -8.17
N SER A 19 -11.29 3.10 -8.25
CA SER A 19 -9.84 2.96 -8.25
C SER A 19 -9.50 2.27 -6.92
N THR A 20 -8.93 1.09 -7.00
CA THR A 20 -8.40 0.39 -5.83
C THR A 20 -7.03 0.99 -5.57
N PHE A 21 -6.95 1.80 -4.54
CA PHE A 21 -5.71 2.32 -4.01
C PHE A 21 -5.14 1.28 -3.03
N ALA A 22 -3.84 1.28 -2.88
CA ALA A 22 -3.08 0.62 -1.81
C ALA A 22 -3.46 1.17 -0.42
N TRP A 23 -2.56 1.18 0.55
CA TRP A 23 -2.86 2.05 1.70
C TRP A 23 -3.47 3.35 1.18
N GLY A 24 -4.63 3.74 1.68
CA GLY A 24 -5.15 5.08 1.38
C GLY A 24 -4.12 6.15 1.72
N PRO A 25 -4.31 7.39 1.28
CA PRO A 25 -3.30 8.45 1.46
C PRO A 25 -2.77 8.54 2.88
N THR A 26 -3.63 8.41 3.90
CA THR A 26 -3.21 8.46 5.32
C THR A 26 -2.18 7.38 5.66
N GLY A 27 -2.39 6.12 5.21
CA GLY A 27 -1.47 5.02 5.52
C GLY A 27 -0.11 5.19 4.84
N HIS A 28 -0.09 5.58 3.57
CA HIS A 28 1.15 5.92 2.87
C HIS A 28 1.89 7.07 3.52
N ASP A 29 1.18 8.12 3.95
CA ASP A 29 1.77 9.27 4.62
C ASP A 29 2.40 8.88 5.96
N VAL A 30 1.78 7.97 6.73
CA VAL A 30 2.33 7.44 7.99
C VAL A 30 3.62 6.69 7.73
N VAL A 31 3.64 5.76 6.77
CA VAL A 31 4.84 4.98 6.40
C VAL A 31 5.97 5.91 5.97
N ALA A 32 5.69 6.87 5.08
CA ALA A 32 6.69 7.82 4.61
C ALA A 32 7.17 8.75 5.74
N SER A 33 6.28 9.22 6.62
CA SER A 33 6.61 10.12 7.72
C SER A 33 7.49 9.44 8.78
N ILE A 34 7.21 8.18 9.13
CA ILE A 34 8.10 7.39 10.00
C ILE A 34 9.46 7.22 9.34
N ALA A 35 9.49 6.85 8.04
CA ALA A 35 10.75 6.68 7.32
C ALA A 35 11.60 7.94 7.31
N GLU A 36 10.98 9.09 7.07
CA GLU A 36 11.68 10.37 7.01
C GLU A 36 12.40 10.72 8.33
N GLN A 37 11.84 10.34 9.49
CA GLN A 37 12.47 10.55 10.79
C GLN A 37 13.71 9.67 11.02
N HIS A 38 13.84 8.57 10.27
CA HIS A 38 14.94 7.61 10.41
C HIS A 38 15.95 7.64 9.25
N LEU A 39 15.87 8.63 8.38
CA LEU A 39 16.87 8.85 7.34
C LEU A 39 18.21 9.27 7.95
N THR A 40 19.30 8.69 7.45
CA THR A 40 20.66 9.19 7.74
C THR A 40 20.82 10.60 7.19
N LYS A 41 21.78 11.37 7.74
CA LYS A 41 22.08 12.72 7.22
C LYS A 41 22.41 12.71 5.74
N LYS A 42 23.09 11.66 5.26
CA LYS A 42 23.49 11.51 3.86
C LYS A 42 22.28 11.23 2.96
N ALA A 43 21.41 10.27 3.35
CA ALA A 43 20.19 9.96 2.63
C ALA A 43 19.23 11.16 2.59
N ARG A 44 19.04 11.85 3.71
CA ARG A 44 18.21 13.07 3.78
C ARG A 44 18.70 14.12 2.79
N LYS A 45 20.01 14.42 2.79
CA LYS A 45 20.58 15.41 1.88
C LYS A 45 20.37 15.02 0.41
N ALA A 46 20.62 13.76 0.06
CA ALA A 46 20.43 13.28 -1.31
C ALA A 46 18.96 13.35 -1.77
N LEU A 47 18.04 13.01 -0.88
CA LEU A 47 16.60 13.10 -1.15
C LEU A 47 16.13 14.55 -1.27
N ASP A 48 16.62 15.46 -0.41
CA ASP A 48 16.32 16.89 -0.49
C ASP A 48 16.78 17.47 -1.85
N GLU A 49 17.96 17.08 -2.34
CA GLU A 49 18.46 17.49 -3.65
C GLU A 49 17.62 16.92 -4.79
N LEU A 50 17.31 15.60 -4.77
CA LEU A 50 16.52 14.93 -5.81
C LEU A 50 15.07 15.41 -5.88
N LEU A 51 14.46 15.68 -4.73
CA LEU A 51 13.04 16.03 -4.61
C LEU A 51 12.83 17.56 -4.49
N GLU A 52 13.85 18.35 -4.77
CA GLU A 52 13.80 19.82 -4.75
C GLU A 52 13.27 20.38 -3.41
N GLY A 53 13.74 19.79 -2.30
CA GLY A 53 13.37 20.18 -0.95
C GLY A 53 11.98 19.70 -0.49
N LYS A 54 11.28 18.88 -1.29
CA LYS A 54 9.99 18.30 -0.87
C LYS A 54 10.20 17.03 -0.06
N SER A 55 9.38 16.88 0.98
CA SER A 55 9.32 15.66 1.80
C SER A 55 8.96 14.44 0.96
N ILE A 56 9.44 13.25 1.35
CA ILE A 56 8.98 11.97 0.79
C ILE A 56 7.50 11.71 1.09
N VAL A 57 6.94 12.29 2.15
CA VAL A 57 5.50 12.24 2.46
C VAL A 57 4.67 12.89 1.35
N TYR A 58 5.15 13.99 0.77
CA TYR A 58 4.46 14.66 -0.35
C TYR A 58 4.26 13.74 -1.55
N TYR A 59 5.13 12.73 -1.72
CA TYR A 59 5.10 11.79 -2.83
C TYR A 59 4.60 10.39 -2.45
N SER A 60 4.17 10.18 -1.21
CA SER A 60 3.77 8.86 -0.69
C SER A 60 2.70 8.15 -1.54
N SER A 61 1.71 8.90 -2.05
CA SER A 61 0.63 8.40 -2.90
C SER A 61 0.83 8.74 -4.39
N TRP A 62 2.06 9.08 -4.81
CA TRP A 62 2.31 9.55 -6.17
C TRP A 62 1.96 8.51 -7.25
N MET A 63 2.30 7.23 -7.06
CA MET A 63 2.00 6.18 -8.04
C MET A 63 0.50 6.04 -8.31
N ASP A 64 -0.31 6.12 -7.27
CA ASP A 64 -1.78 6.10 -7.39
C ASP A 64 -2.31 7.34 -8.11
N SER A 65 -1.76 8.51 -7.79
CA SER A 65 -2.22 9.79 -8.35
C SER A 65 -1.98 9.90 -9.85
N ILE A 66 -0.91 9.28 -10.37
CA ILE A 66 -0.54 9.40 -11.78
C ILE A 66 -1.16 8.36 -12.70
N GLN A 67 -1.89 7.37 -12.17
CA GLN A 67 -2.46 6.26 -12.95
C GLN A 67 -3.16 6.69 -14.24
N ASN A 68 -3.92 7.76 -14.17
CA ASN A 68 -4.67 8.32 -15.28
C ASN A 68 -4.04 9.59 -15.86
N SER A 69 -2.82 9.94 -15.46
CA SER A 69 -2.13 11.13 -15.93
C SER A 69 -1.60 10.94 -17.36
N PRO A 70 -1.75 11.96 -18.25
CA PRO A 70 -1.11 11.93 -19.54
C PRO A 70 0.42 11.81 -19.47
N TYR A 71 1.04 12.27 -18.38
CA TYR A 71 2.46 12.14 -18.11
C TYR A 71 2.89 10.66 -18.05
N TRP A 72 2.05 9.79 -17.44
CA TRP A 72 2.33 8.37 -17.26
C TRP A 72 1.75 7.48 -18.37
N LYS A 73 1.33 8.08 -19.48
CA LYS A 73 0.72 7.36 -20.61
C LYS A 73 1.65 6.26 -21.13
N GLY A 74 1.20 5.00 -21.05
CA GLY A 74 1.98 3.82 -21.41
C GLY A 74 2.94 3.32 -20.31
N GLY A 75 3.15 4.08 -19.22
CA GLY A 75 3.93 3.66 -18.04
C GLY A 75 3.08 2.93 -17.01
N TYR A 76 1.86 3.42 -16.76
CA TYR A 76 0.94 2.78 -15.83
C TYR A 76 0.61 1.33 -16.20
N ASP A 77 0.36 1.05 -17.46
CA ASP A 77 0.06 -0.32 -17.89
C ASP A 77 1.19 -1.32 -17.56
N LYS A 78 2.44 -0.84 -17.50
CA LYS A 78 3.61 -1.64 -17.12
C LYS A 78 3.75 -1.79 -15.60
N THR A 79 3.35 -0.78 -14.83
CA THR A 79 3.54 -0.73 -13.37
C THR A 79 2.29 -1.07 -12.57
N LYS A 80 1.17 -1.31 -13.23
CA LYS A 80 -0.12 -1.62 -12.60
C LYS A 80 -0.04 -2.79 -11.60
N THR A 81 0.73 -3.82 -11.90
CA THR A 81 0.89 -4.99 -11.05
C THR A 81 1.97 -4.81 -9.99
N TRP A 82 2.74 -3.72 -10.03
CA TRP A 82 3.81 -3.45 -9.08
C TRP A 82 3.33 -3.01 -7.71
N HIS A 83 2.03 -2.75 -7.57
CA HIS A 83 1.42 -2.40 -6.29
C HIS A 83 1.16 -3.61 -5.39
N TYR A 84 1.12 -4.83 -5.93
CA TYR A 84 0.68 -6.01 -5.19
C TYR A 84 1.33 -7.31 -5.69
N ALA A 85 1.19 -8.37 -4.88
CA ALA A 85 1.40 -9.74 -5.32
C ALA A 85 0.34 -10.64 -4.66
N ASN A 86 -0.61 -11.15 -5.43
CA ASN A 86 -1.73 -11.90 -4.89
C ASN A 86 -1.36 -13.36 -4.64
N VAL A 87 -1.56 -13.83 -3.39
CA VAL A 87 -1.21 -15.19 -2.96
C VAL A 87 -2.45 -15.93 -2.49
N ASP A 88 -2.88 -16.94 -3.25
CA ASP A 88 -4.03 -17.77 -2.88
C ASP A 88 -3.72 -18.67 -1.67
N LYS A 89 -4.79 -19.10 -0.98
CA LYS A 89 -4.70 -19.99 0.18
C LYS A 89 -3.91 -21.26 -0.15
N GLY A 90 -2.93 -21.58 0.69
CA GLY A 90 -2.06 -22.74 0.50
C GLY A 90 -0.83 -22.49 -0.38
N HIS A 91 -0.67 -21.28 -0.90
CA HIS A 91 0.52 -20.86 -1.63
C HIS A 91 1.39 -19.92 -0.78
N THR A 92 2.63 -19.77 -1.21
CA THR A 92 3.59 -18.76 -0.72
C THR A 92 3.98 -17.86 -1.87
N TYR A 93 4.76 -16.81 -1.60
CA TYR A 93 5.29 -15.97 -2.68
C TYR A 93 6.06 -16.78 -3.74
N GLN A 94 6.81 -17.82 -3.32
CA GLN A 94 7.59 -18.68 -4.22
C GLN A 94 6.73 -19.59 -5.08
N THR A 95 5.57 -20.03 -4.56
CA THR A 95 4.68 -21.00 -5.23
C THR A 95 3.46 -20.37 -5.90
N MET A 96 3.25 -19.05 -5.72
CA MET A 96 2.17 -18.34 -6.39
C MET A 96 2.43 -18.23 -7.91
N GLU A 97 1.36 -18.10 -8.68
CA GLU A 97 1.46 -17.75 -10.09
C GLU A 97 2.01 -16.33 -10.25
N LYS A 98 3.17 -16.20 -10.89
CA LYS A 98 3.84 -14.91 -11.11
C LYS A 98 3.22 -14.14 -12.27
N ASN A 99 3.18 -12.82 -12.15
CA ASN A 99 2.78 -11.95 -13.23
C ASN A 99 4.00 -11.65 -14.12
N GLU A 100 3.84 -11.79 -15.43
CA GLU A 100 4.92 -11.52 -16.40
C GLU A 100 5.38 -10.05 -16.37
N ALA A 101 4.47 -9.12 -16.05
CA ALA A 101 4.79 -7.69 -15.90
C ALA A 101 5.48 -7.36 -14.56
N GLY A 102 5.70 -8.35 -13.69
CA GLY A 102 6.25 -8.19 -12.35
C GLY A 102 5.17 -7.94 -11.29
N ASP A 103 5.62 -7.85 -10.06
CA ASP A 103 4.85 -7.62 -8.84
C ASP A 103 5.62 -6.67 -7.90
N VAL A 104 5.05 -6.32 -6.75
CA VAL A 104 5.65 -5.40 -5.80
C VAL A 104 7.04 -5.82 -5.32
N VAL A 105 7.29 -7.11 -5.13
CA VAL A 105 8.59 -7.65 -4.67
C VAL A 105 9.64 -7.56 -5.77
N THR A 106 9.28 -7.99 -6.99
CA THR A 106 10.20 -7.94 -8.14
C THR A 106 10.51 -6.51 -8.56
N ALA A 107 9.51 -5.63 -8.54
CA ALA A 107 9.68 -4.21 -8.88
C ALA A 107 10.59 -3.48 -7.87
N LEU A 108 10.35 -3.65 -6.56
CA LEU A 108 11.20 -3.08 -5.52
C LEU A 108 12.63 -3.59 -5.62
N THR A 109 12.80 -4.90 -5.86
CA THR A 109 14.13 -5.51 -6.03
C THR A 109 14.85 -4.90 -7.23
N PHE A 110 14.18 -4.81 -8.38
CA PHE A 110 14.73 -4.23 -9.60
C PHE A 110 15.16 -2.76 -9.39
N ILE A 111 14.23 -1.91 -8.95
CA ILE A 111 14.48 -0.48 -8.79
C ILE A 111 15.58 -0.20 -7.76
N THR A 112 15.56 -0.93 -6.62
CA THR A 112 16.60 -0.75 -5.59
C THR A 112 17.98 -1.15 -6.10
N ASN A 113 18.06 -2.23 -6.90
CA ASN A 113 19.32 -2.65 -7.51
C ASN A 113 19.83 -1.62 -8.53
N GLU A 114 18.95 -1.07 -9.38
CA GLU A 114 19.31 0.02 -10.30
C GLU A 114 19.83 1.24 -9.55
N MET A 115 19.13 1.65 -8.49
CA MET A 115 19.55 2.79 -7.65
C MET A 115 20.86 2.56 -6.90
N LYS A 116 21.22 1.33 -6.56
CA LYS A 116 22.48 1.01 -5.88
C LYS A 116 23.66 0.83 -6.84
N ASN A 117 23.43 0.13 -7.93
CA ASN A 117 24.52 -0.39 -8.77
C ASN A 117 24.69 0.39 -10.07
N ASN A 118 23.68 1.13 -10.52
CA ASN A 118 23.65 1.83 -11.80
C ASN A 118 23.37 3.34 -11.66
N TYR A 119 23.40 3.88 -10.46
CA TYR A 119 23.00 5.25 -10.13
C TYR A 119 23.63 6.32 -11.03
N ALA A 120 24.93 6.20 -11.33
CA ALA A 120 25.66 7.16 -12.15
C ALA A 120 25.16 7.24 -13.59
N ASN A 121 24.56 6.18 -14.12
CA ASN A 121 24.04 6.09 -15.48
C ASN A 121 22.54 6.46 -15.58
N LEU A 122 21.85 6.59 -14.46
CA LEU A 122 20.45 7.00 -14.45
C LEU A 122 20.33 8.51 -14.64
N THR A 123 19.35 8.93 -15.42
CA THR A 123 18.99 10.36 -15.50
C THR A 123 18.33 10.80 -14.19
N ASP A 124 18.39 12.09 -13.86
CA ASP A 124 17.79 12.60 -12.63
C ASP A 124 16.27 12.38 -12.60
N SER A 125 15.59 12.49 -13.75
CA SER A 125 14.16 12.16 -13.83
C SER A 125 13.87 10.70 -13.44
N VAL A 126 14.68 9.74 -13.89
CA VAL A 126 14.52 8.31 -13.55
C VAL A 126 14.80 8.08 -12.06
N LYS A 127 15.84 8.73 -11.50
CA LYS A 127 16.14 8.65 -10.07
C LYS A 127 14.97 9.15 -9.23
N VAL A 128 14.39 10.29 -9.61
CA VAL A 128 13.23 10.90 -8.94
C VAL A 128 12.03 9.96 -8.99
N ASP A 129 11.71 9.40 -10.16
CA ASP A 129 10.60 8.47 -10.31
C ASP A 129 10.83 7.18 -9.50
N TYR A 130 12.05 6.65 -9.50
CA TYR A 130 12.40 5.47 -8.70
C TYR A 130 12.28 5.71 -7.20
N VAL A 131 12.70 6.87 -6.70
CA VAL A 131 12.49 7.25 -5.29
C VAL A 131 11.00 7.28 -4.95
N LYS A 132 10.18 7.94 -5.77
CA LYS A 132 8.72 8.01 -5.55
C LYS A 132 8.07 6.63 -5.58
N MET A 133 8.49 5.76 -6.50
CA MET A 133 8.03 4.38 -6.58
C MET A 133 8.42 3.57 -5.35
N ILE A 134 9.67 3.66 -4.86
CA ILE A 134 10.11 2.98 -3.64
C ILE A 134 9.28 3.43 -2.44
N VAL A 135 9.08 4.75 -2.29
CA VAL A 135 8.29 5.31 -1.18
C VAL A 135 6.87 4.73 -1.15
N HIS A 136 6.22 4.66 -2.30
CA HIS A 136 4.87 4.11 -2.43
C HIS A 136 4.84 2.59 -2.22
N MET A 137 5.62 1.86 -3.02
CA MET A 137 5.57 0.40 -3.06
C MET A 137 6.02 -0.28 -1.76
N VAL A 138 6.89 0.34 -0.95
CA VAL A 138 7.19 -0.19 0.38
C VAL A 138 5.98 -0.09 1.30
N GLY A 139 5.17 0.96 1.19
CA GLY A 139 3.87 1.03 1.84
C GLY A 139 2.96 -0.11 1.41
N ASP A 140 2.78 -0.29 0.10
CA ASP A 140 1.97 -1.33 -0.52
C ASP A 140 2.37 -2.74 -0.07
N LEU A 141 3.68 -3.02 -0.06
CA LEU A 141 4.24 -4.31 0.36
C LEU A 141 3.85 -4.67 1.81
N HIS A 142 3.58 -3.66 2.65
CA HIS A 142 3.15 -3.87 4.04
C HIS A 142 1.63 -3.83 4.21
N CYS A 143 0.83 -3.53 3.16
CA CYS A 143 -0.62 -3.58 3.22
C CYS A 143 -1.13 -5.02 3.04
N PRO A 144 -1.83 -5.63 4.02
CA PRO A 144 -2.25 -7.03 3.93
C PRO A 144 -3.08 -7.36 2.70
N MET A 145 -3.95 -6.47 2.23
CA MET A 145 -4.77 -6.79 1.06
C MET A 145 -4.00 -6.68 -0.27
N HIS A 146 -2.78 -6.14 -0.27
CA HIS A 146 -1.85 -6.22 -1.40
C HIS A 146 -1.12 -7.57 -1.51
N ALA A 147 -1.22 -8.39 -0.46
CA ALA A 147 -0.87 -9.82 -0.45
C ALA A 147 -2.13 -10.70 -0.43
N GLY A 148 -3.30 -10.14 -0.76
CA GLY A 148 -4.58 -10.85 -0.77
C GLY A 148 -4.67 -11.91 -1.85
N ARG A 149 -5.77 -12.68 -1.87
CA ARG A 149 -5.93 -13.81 -2.79
C ARG A 149 -6.11 -13.35 -4.25
N LYS A 150 -5.51 -14.06 -5.20
CA LYS A 150 -5.72 -13.84 -6.64
C LYS A 150 -7.19 -14.14 -7.02
N SER A 151 -7.75 -15.19 -6.46
CA SER A 151 -9.13 -15.65 -6.71
C SER A 151 -10.20 -14.60 -6.41
N ASP A 152 -9.95 -13.65 -5.51
CA ASP A 152 -10.86 -12.55 -5.18
C ASP A 152 -10.28 -11.16 -5.48
N ARG A 153 -9.20 -11.09 -6.24
CA ARG A 153 -8.54 -9.85 -6.64
C ARG A 153 -8.08 -9.03 -5.43
N GLY A 154 -7.34 -9.67 -4.52
CA GLY A 154 -6.81 -9.04 -3.33
C GLY A 154 -7.89 -8.56 -2.36
N GLY A 155 -8.98 -9.30 -2.18
CA GLY A 155 -10.10 -8.91 -1.30
C GLY A 155 -11.14 -7.98 -1.94
N ASN A 156 -10.97 -7.56 -3.20
CA ASN A 156 -11.98 -6.76 -3.92
C ASN A 156 -13.25 -7.57 -4.22
N GLY A 157 -13.10 -8.88 -4.41
CA GLY A 157 -14.22 -9.82 -4.60
C GLY A 157 -14.96 -10.14 -3.30
N THR A 158 -14.28 -10.10 -2.16
CA THR A 158 -14.86 -10.39 -0.84
C THR A 158 -15.71 -9.21 -0.36
N LYS A 159 -17.05 -9.36 -0.45
CA LYS A 159 -18.00 -8.32 -0.05
C LYS A 159 -18.23 -8.35 1.45
N VAL A 160 -18.15 -7.19 2.07
CA VAL A 160 -18.38 -6.96 3.51
C VAL A 160 -19.20 -5.68 3.70
N LYS A 161 -19.66 -5.46 4.91
CA LYS A 161 -20.16 -4.14 5.35
C LYS A 161 -19.15 -3.54 6.32
N TRP A 162 -18.93 -2.25 6.23
CA TRP A 162 -18.15 -1.47 7.18
C TRP A 162 -19.09 -0.52 7.93
N PHE A 163 -19.32 -0.81 9.21
CA PHE A 163 -20.32 -0.11 10.03
C PHE A 163 -21.69 -0.04 9.31
N GLY A 164 -22.12 -1.18 8.75
CA GLY A 164 -23.39 -1.30 8.03
C GLY A 164 -23.37 -0.87 6.56
N GLN A 165 -22.33 -0.18 6.08
CA GLN A 165 -22.23 0.29 4.69
C GLN A 165 -21.54 -0.74 3.79
N PRO A 166 -22.12 -1.12 2.63
CA PRO A 166 -21.52 -2.06 1.70
C PRO A 166 -20.14 -1.62 1.21
N THR A 167 -19.17 -2.53 1.18
CA THR A 167 -17.81 -2.29 0.68
C THR A 167 -17.14 -3.62 0.33
N SER A 168 -15.84 -3.59 0.03
CA SER A 168 -14.98 -4.77 -0.12
C SER A 168 -14.00 -4.89 1.05
N LEU A 169 -13.51 -6.10 1.30
CA LEU A 169 -12.47 -6.33 2.30
C LEU A 169 -11.20 -5.54 1.98
N HIS A 170 -10.84 -5.45 0.70
CA HIS A 170 -9.74 -4.61 0.21
C HIS A 170 -9.89 -3.16 0.67
N SER A 171 -11.02 -2.51 0.34
CA SER A 171 -11.26 -1.12 0.73
C SER A 171 -11.29 -0.88 2.24
N VAL A 172 -11.60 -1.90 3.04
CA VAL A 172 -11.51 -1.79 4.50
C VAL A 172 -10.06 -1.59 4.92
N TRP A 173 -9.14 -2.38 4.37
CA TRP A 173 -7.72 -2.31 4.71
C TRP A 173 -7.01 -1.14 4.08
N ASP A 174 -7.33 -0.80 2.85
CA ASP A 174 -6.69 0.34 2.17
C ASP A 174 -6.87 1.66 2.92
N SER A 175 -8.07 1.94 3.41
CA SER A 175 -8.39 3.27 3.91
C SER A 175 -9.21 3.23 5.20
N LYS A 176 -10.31 2.47 5.20
CA LYS A 176 -11.35 2.63 6.21
C LYS A 176 -10.89 2.28 7.62
N ILE A 177 -10.02 1.29 7.77
CA ILE A 177 -9.52 0.88 9.09
C ILE A 177 -8.54 1.93 9.64
N VAL A 178 -7.66 2.48 8.82
CA VAL A 178 -6.73 3.55 9.24
C VAL A 178 -7.50 4.76 9.72
N ASP A 179 -8.46 5.22 8.90
CA ASP A 179 -9.27 6.40 9.20
C ASP A 179 -10.18 6.22 10.43
N SER A 180 -10.61 4.98 10.70
CA SER A 180 -11.56 4.67 11.79
C SER A 180 -10.90 4.28 13.11
N ALA A 181 -9.71 3.68 13.08
CA ALA A 181 -9.08 3.12 14.27
C ALA A 181 -8.75 4.19 15.32
N ARG A 182 -8.23 5.34 14.91
CA ARG A 182 -7.79 6.41 15.82
C ARG A 182 -8.30 7.79 15.46
N ARG A 183 -8.70 8.04 14.21
CA ARG A 183 -9.03 9.37 13.65
C ARG A 183 -7.87 10.37 13.80
N TRP A 184 -6.65 9.89 13.77
CA TRP A 184 -5.45 10.70 13.83
C TRP A 184 -5.03 11.16 12.43
N SER A 185 -4.42 12.33 12.37
CA SER A 185 -3.61 12.74 11.22
C SER A 185 -2.40 11.82 11.06
N TYR A 186 -1.77 11.80 9.88
CA TYR A 186 -0.57 10.99 9.68
C TYR A 186 0.56 11.36 10.67
N SER A 187 0.65 12.62 11.06
CA SER A 187 1.64 13.08 12.04
C SER A 187 1.37 12.57 13.44
N GLU A 188 0.10 12.53 13.87
CA GLU A 188 -0.28 11.95 15.15
C GLU A 188 -0.06 10.42 15.16
N TRP A 189 -0.37 9.73 14.06
CA TRP A 189 -0.02 8.33 13.88
C TRP A 189 1.49 8.11 14.06
N THR A 190 2.31 8.88 13.33
CA THR A 190 3.77 8.81 13.38
C THR A 190 4.29 9.02 14.79
N GLU A 191 3.86 10.10 15.47
CA GLU A 191 4.30 10.42 16.81
C GLU A 191 3.98 9.33 17.83
N ASN A 192 2.81 8.68 17.70
CA ASN A 192 2.38 7.67 18.64
C ASN A 192 2.95 6.29 18.36
N LEU A 193 3.15 5.91 17.10
CA LEU A 193 3.73 4.61 16.73
C LEU A 193 5.25 4.58 16.91
N ASP A 194 5.96 5.65 16.57
CA ASP A 194 7.44 5.68 16.58
C ASP A 194 8.04 5.83 18.00
N ARG A 195 7.43 5.19 18.99
CA ARG A 195 7.87 5.14 20.39
C ARG A 195 8.45 3.77 20.76
N THR A 196 9.42 3.29 19.97
CA THR A 196 9.98 1.96 20.13
C THR A 196 11.43 1.98 20.60
N SER A 197 11.90 0.84 21.14
CA SER A 197 13.29 0.69 21.57
C SER A 197 14.25 0.66 20.37
N LYS A 198 15.51 1.05 20.61
CA LYS A 198 16.58 0.91 19.60
C LYS A 198 16.77 -0.53 19.15
N GLN A 199 16.55 -1.49 20.05
CA GLN A 199 16.68 -2.93 19.75
C GLN A 199 15.58 -3.37 18.79
N PHE A 200 14.32 -2.94 19.00
CA PHE A 200 13.23 -3.22 18.10
C PHE A 200 13.47 -2.62 16.70
N LYS A 201 13.88 -1.34 16.63
CA LYS A 201 14.23 -0.71 15.34
C LYS A 201 15.28 -1.51 14.59
N LYS A 202 16.34 -1.95 15.28
CA LYS A 202 17.40 -2.74 14.67
C LYS A 202 16.92 -4.12 14.18
N SER A 203 15.99 -4.76 14.90
CA SER A 203 15.43 -6.05 14.48
C SER A 203 14.50 -5.96 13.28
N VAL A 204 13.87 -4.80 13.04
CA VAL A 204 12.98 -4.55 11.92
C VAL A 204 13.70 -4.02 10.68
N MET A 205 14.70 -3.15 10.87
CA MET A 205 15.48 -2.54 9.78
C MET A 205 16.53 -3.52 9.20
N CYS A 206 16.08 -4.69 8.80
CA CYS A 206 16.89 -5.73 8.17
C CYS A 206 15.99 -6.63 7.31
N GLY A 207 16.59 -7.58 6.56
CA GLY A 207 15.85 -8.54 5.75
C GLY A 207 15.68 -8.11 4.28
N THR A 208 14.85 -8.85 3.57
CA THR A 208 14.58 -8.71 2.14
C THR A 208 13.11 -8.41 1.89
N TYR A 209 12.79 -7.90 0.70
CA TYR A 209 11.40 -7.66 0.30
C TYR A 209 10.54 -8.92 0.34
N GLU A 210 11.11 -10.07 0.02
CA GLU A 210 10.40 -11.35 0.04
C GLU A 210 10.06 -11.81 1.47
N GLU A 211 11.00 -11.65 2.41
CA GLU A 211 10.76 -11.93 3.82
C GLU A 211 9.67 -11.02 4.39
N TRP A 212 9.73 -9.71 4.10
CA TRP A 212 8.73 -8.75 4.54
C TRP A 212 7.36 -9.02 3.91
N PHE A 213 7.35 -9.43 2.65
CA PHE A 213 6.11 -9.79 1.96
C PHE A 213 5.49 -11.06 2.55
N THR A 214 6.31 -12.03 2.99
CA THR A 214 5.82 -13.23 3.67
C THR A 214 5.06 -12.88 4.95
N GLU A 215 5.55 -11.95 5.76
CA GLU A 215 4.83 -11.45 6.92
C GLU A 215 3.48 -10.79 6.54
N THR A 216 3.44 -10.11 5.40
CA THR A 216 2.21 -9.48 4.89
C THR A 216 1.19 -10.52 4.43
N VAL A 217 1.63 -11.61 3.79
CA VAL A 217 0.80 -12.78 3.44
C VAL A 217 0.18 -13.40 4.69
N GLU A 218 0.96 -13.57 5.76
CA GLU A 218 0.47 -14.10 7.05
C GLU A 218 -0.60 -13.19 7.65
N GLY A 219 -0.37 -11.87 7.62
CA GLY A 219 -1.37 -10.87 8.02
C GLY A 219 -2.66 -10.98 7.20
N ALA A 220 -2.55 -11.06 5.88
CA ALA A 220 -3.70 -11.26 5.00
C ALA A 220 -4.47 -12.55 5.32
N ALA A 221 -3.74 -13.66 5.53
CA ALA A 221 -4.35 -14.94 5.88
C ALA A 221 -5.16 -14.87 7.19
N SER A 222 -4.67 -14.16 8.20
CA SER A 222 -5.38 -13.94 9.46
C SER A 222 -6.70 -13.19 9.28
N ILE A 223 -6.69 -12.17 8.42
CA ILE A 223 -7.85 -11.35 8.08
C ILE A 223 -8.91 -12.18 7.34
N TYR A 224 -8.49 -12.93 6.31
CA TYR A 224 -9.41 -13.83 5.59
C TYR A 224 -10.02 -14.88 6.51
N ASN A 225 -9.20 -15.49 7.37
CA ASN A 225 -9.68 -16.47 8.34
C ASN A 225 -10.74 -15.88 9.29
N TYR A 226 -10.53 -14.66 9.75
CA TYR A 226 -11.52 -13.95 10.57
C TYR A 226 -12.84 -13.77 9.82
N VAL A 227 -12.79 -13.23 8.60
CA VAL A 227 -13.98 -12.93 7.82
C VAL A 227 -14.73 -14.20 7.41
N GLU A 228 -14.02 -15.28 7.04
CA GLU A 228 -14.60 -16.58 6.68
C GLU A 228 -15.34 -17.25 7.86
N ASN A 229 -14.95 -16.95 9.10
CA ASN A 229 -15.60 -17.48 10.30
C ASN A 229 -16.82 -16.64 10.76
N LEU A 230 -17.07 -15.50 10.15
CA LEU A 230 -18.26 -14.71 10.44
C LEU A 230 -19.50 -15.29 9.76
N LYS A 231 -20.67 -15.13 10.40
CA LYS A 231 -21.93 -15.61 9.84
C LYS A 231 -22.51 -14.66 8.79
N GLY A 232 -23.15 -15.21 7.77
CA GLY A 232 -23.87 -14.49 6.72
C GLY A 232 -23.03 -14.24 5.47
N GLU A 233 -23.69 -14.03 4.33
CA GLU A 233 -23.05 -13.85 3.02
C GLU A 233 -22.25 -12.53 2.90
N THR A 234 -22.62 -11.51 3.68
CA THR A 234 -21.94 -10.20 3.69
C THR A 234 -21.74 -9.78 5.14
N PRO A 235 -20.62 -10.22 5.77
CA PRO A 235 -20.35 -9.94 7.16
C PRO A 235 -20.21 -8.43 7.42
N ASN A 236 -20.68 -7.99 8.60
CA ASN A 236 -20.55 -6.59 9.02
C ASN A 236 -19.32 -6.44 9.92
N LEU A 237 -18.30 -5.78 9.41
CA LEU A 237 -17.09 -5.42 10.13
C LEU A 237 -17.30 -4.06 10.82
N SER A 238 -16.98 -4.00 12.11
CA SER A 238 -17.20 -2.79 12.91
C SER A 238 -16.22 -2.72 14.10
N TYR A 239 -16.61 -2.18 15.22
CA TYR A 239 -15.73 -1.97 16.39
C TYR A 239 -14.92 -3.19 16.82
N GLN A 240 -15.52 -4.40 16.78
CA GLN A 240 -14.79 -5.62 17.15
C GLN A 240 -13.65 -5.89 16.17
N PHE A 241 -13.90 -5.75 14.84
CA PHE A 241 -12.87 -5.92 13.83
C PHE A 241 -11.75 -4.88 13.99
N VAL A 242 -12.11 -3.62 14.26
CA VAL A 242 -11.12 -2.56 14.52
C VAL A 242 -10.27 -2.90 15.73
N TYR A 243 -10.89 -3.35 16.83
CA TYR A 243 -10.19 -3.74 18.06
C TYR A 243 -9.22 -4.90 17.80
N ASP A 244 -9.69 -5.97 17.15
CA ASP A 244 -8.91 -7.19 16.92
C ASP A 244 -7.73 -6.96 15.95
N PHE A 245 -7.88 -6.07 14.99
CA PHE A 245 -6.88 -5.84 13.94
C PHE A 245 -6.09 -4.53 14.07
N SER A 246 -6.39 -3.67 15.04
CA SER A 246 -5.54 -2.49 15.31
C SER A 246 -4.07 -2.86 15.59
N PRO A 247 -3.75 -3.92 16.35
CA PRO A 247 -2.35 -4.30 16.56
C PRO A 247 -1.62 -4.67 15.25
N LEU A 248 -2.28 -5.39 14.33
CA LEU A 248 -1.71 -5.72 13.03
C LEU A 248 -1.55 -4.45 12.17
N LEU A 249 -2.55 -3.57 12.15
CA LEU A 249 -2.50 -2.31 11.45
C LEU A 249 -1.30 -1.46 11.91
N GLU A 250 -1.19 -1.24 13.21
CA GLU A 250 -0.13 -0.44 13.84
C GLU A 250 1.25 -1.02 13.55
N ASP A 251 1.38 -2.35 13.63
CA ASP A 251 2.63 -3.06 13.30
C ASP A 251 3.01 -2.87 11.82
N ARG A 252 2.08 -3.04 10.89
CA ARG A 252 2.38 -2.91 9.45
C ARG A 252 2.75 -1.49 9.04
N LEU A 253 2.10 -0.48 9.60
CA LEU A 253 2.44 0.93 9.37
C LEU A 253 3.84 1.25 9.92
N LEU A 254 4.13 0.84 11.14
CA LEU A 254 5.40 1.09 11.82
C LEU A 254 6.57 0.36 11.15
N THR A 255 6.43 -0.93 10.90
CA THR A 255 7.47 -1.74 10.27
C THR A 255 7.71 -1.30 8.83
N GLY A 256 6.65 -0.95 8.09
CA GLY A 256 6.75 -0.35 6.76
C GLY A 256 7.60 0.93 6.76
N GLY A 257 7.37 1.81 7.71
CA GLY A 257 8.14 3.04 7.85
C GLY A 257 9.63 2.81 8.15
N TYR A 258 9.95 1.92 9.09
CA TYR A 258 11.34 1.58 9.38
C TYR A 258 12.06 0.92 8.21
N ARG A 259 11.39 0.01 7.51
CA ARG A 259 11.93 -0.68 6.35
C ARG A 259 12.11 0.24 5.15
N LEU A 260 11.22 1.20 4.95
CA LEU A 260 11.41 2.26 3.95
C LEU A 260 12.66 3.09 4.26
N ALA A 261 12.84 3.50 5.52
CA ALA A 261 14.07 4.19 5.93
C ALA A 261 15.32 3.32 5.68
N TYR A 262 15.26 2.03 6.02
CA TYR A 262 16.36 1.10 5.77
C TYR A 262 16.73 1.02 4.29
N VAL A 263 15.74 0.90 3.41
CA VAL A 263 15.95 0.86 1.95
C VAL A 263 16.59 2.15 1.46
N LEU A 264 16.00 3.31 1.78
CA LEU A 264 16.50 4.61 1.33
C LEU A 264 17.91 4.89 1.87
N ASN A 265 18.17 4.59 3.14
CA ASN A 265 19.51 4.69 3.72
C ASN A 265 20.51 3.79 2.99
N SER A 266 20.12 2.58 2.60
CA SER A 266 21.00 1.66 1.90
C SER A 266 21.34 2.08 0.46
N ILE A 267 20.52 2.91 -0.15
CA ILE A 267 20.74 3.46 -1.50
C ILE A 267 21.70 4.65 -1.43
N PHE A 268 21.57 5.51 -0.44
CA PHE A 268 22.28 6.79 -0.38
C PHE A 268 23.44 6.84 0.64
N ASN A 269 23.82 5.72 1.25
CA ASN A 269 24.94 5.67 2.19
C ASN A 269 26.31 5.38 1.53
#